data_d6d140e99a0c39f564225efd35c3cd22
#
_entry.id   d6d140e99a0c39f564225efd35c3cd22
#
_cell.length_a   1.000
_cell.length_b   1.000
_cell.length_c   1.000
_cell.angle_alpha   90.00
_cell.angle_beta   90.00
_cell.angle_gamma   90.00
#
_symmetry.space_group_name_H-M   'P 1'
#
loop_
_entity.id
_entity.type
_entity.pdbx_description
1 polymer ?
#
loop_
_entity_poly.entity_id
_entity_poly.type
_entity_poly.pdbx_seq_one_letter_code
_entity_poly.pdbx_strand_id
1 'polypeptide(L)'
;MSGESVMPLPPDVREQVDGLASDYEMVAKSISHTQVAQNPVDGVPGWIGEAADAYTSSIQKLGSHTRQLPGIFASAVGVLNDWSAAVGAMITVIVPDLWDRYDQADRDYKNGIAALQWTYDY
;
A
#
# COMPACT_ATOMS: atom_id res chain seq x y z
N MET A 1 13.09 18.27 -26.75
CA MET A 1 12.88 17.65 -25.44
C MET A 1 11.96 16.45 -25.57
N SER A 2 12.33 15.32 -25.01
CA SER A 2 11.44 14.16 -24.94
C SER A 2 10.50 14.27 -23.76
N GLY A 3 9.37 13.55 -23.79
CA GLY A 3 8.44 13.48 -22.67
C GLY A 3 9.11 13.01 -21.38
N GLU A 4 10.07 12.09 -21.50
CA GLU A 4 10.88 11.61 -20.37
C GLU A 4 11.69 12.73 -19.69
N SER A 5 12.22 13.68 -20.45
CA SER A 5 12.96 14.83 -19.90
C SER A 5 12.05 15.80 -19.15
N VAL A 6 10.79 15.92 -19.58
CA VAL A 6 9.81 16.83 -18.98
C VAL A 6 9.18 16.22 -17.73
N MET A 7 8.94 14.91 -17.74
CA MET A 7 8.30 14.18 -16.65
C MET A 7 9.06 12.89 -16.39
N PRO A 8 10.06 12.89 -15.49
CA PRO A 8 10.79 11.68 -15.17
C PRO A 8 9.90 10.66 -14.46
N LEU A 9 10.26 9.39 -14.55
CA LEU A 9 9.58 8.34 -13.80
C LEU A 9 9.67 8.59 -12.30
N PRO A 10 8.59 8.33 -11.55
CA PRO A 10 8.67 8.35 -10.09
C PRO A 10 9.60 7.24 -9.60
N PRO A 11 10.18 7.37 -8.39
CA PRO A 11 10.98 6.29 -7.80
C PRO A 11 10.18 5.00 -7.69
N ASP A 12 10.80 3.89 -8.07
CA ASP A 12 10.16 2.58 -7.93
C ASP A 12 10.36 2.05 -6.51
N VAL A 13 9.34 2.22 -5.69
CA VAL A 13 9.33 1.81 -4.28
C VAL A 13 8.56 0.51 -4.06
N ARG A 14 8.23 -0.22 -5.13
CA ARG A 14 7.41 -1.45 -5.04
C ARG A 14 8.06 -2.50 -4.16
N GLU A 15 9.37 -2.70 -4.28
CA GLU A 15 10.08 -3.69 -3.47
C GLU A 15 9.98 -3.38 -1.98
N GLN A 16 10.17 -2.11 -1.60
CA GLN A 16 10.06 -1.67 -0.21
C GLN A 16 8.63 -1.79 0.31
N VAL A 17 7.64 -1.41 -0.49
CA VAL A 17 6.23 -1.51 -0.12
C VAL A 17 5.80 -2.97 0.03
N ASP A 18 6.19 -3.83 -0.90
CA ASP A 18 5.88 -5.26 -0.86
C ASP A 18 6.57 -5.93 0.33
N GLY A 19 7.81 -5.54 0.66
CA GLY A 19 8.52 -5.99 1.84
C GLY A 19 7.80 -5.61 3.13
N LEU A 20 7.33 -4.38 3.24
CA LEU A 20 6.57 -3.91 4.39
C LEU A 20 5.23 -4.65 4.52
N ALA A 21 4.54 -4.89 3.40
CA ALA A 21 3.30 -5.67 3.39
C ALA A 21 3.54 -7.10 3.89
N SER A 22 4.63 -7.73 3.45
CA SER A 22 5.03 -9.06 3.90
C SER A 22 5.32 -9.10 5.40
N ASP A 23 6.02 -8.09 5.92
CA ASP A 23 6.31 -7.97 7.36
C ASP A 23 5.03 -7.83 8.17
N TYR A 24 4.09 -7.01 7.73
CA TYR A 24 2.79 -6.84 8.39
C TYR A 24 1.98 -8.13 8.38
N GLU A 25 2.02 -8.88 7.28
CA GLU A 25 1.36 -10.18 7.20
C GLU A 25 1.94 -11.19 8.19
N MET A 26 3.26 -11.22 8.34
CA MET A 26 3.94 -12.05 9.33
C MET A 26 3.56 -11.67 10.76
N VAL A 27 3.47 -10.38 11.06
CA VAL A 27 3.04 -9.89 12.37
C VAL A 27 1.60 -10.33 12.66
N ALA A 28 0.70 -10.20 11.68
CA ALA A 28 -0.68 -10.63 11.82
C ALA A 28 -0.80 -12.13 12.14
N LYS A 29 -0.04 -12.95 11.42
CA LYS A 29 0.01 -14.40 11.66
C LYS A 29 0.57 -14.73 13.04
N SER A 30 1.62 -14.06 13.48
CA SER A 30 2.22 -14.26 14.80
C SER A 30 1.26 -13.91 15.92
N ILE A 31 0.52 -12.80 15.79
CA ILE A 31 -0.48 -12.40 16.79
C ILE A 31 -1.60 -13.43 16.84
N SER A 32 -2.10 -13.90 15.71
CA SER A 32 -3.16 -14.91 15.65
C SER A 32 -2.72 -16.21 16.33
N HIS A 33 -1.48 -16.63 16.09
CA HIS A 33 -0.92 -17.84 16.72
C HIS A 33 -0.81 -17.69 18.24
N THR A 34 -0.34 -16.56 18.70
CA THR A 34 -0.22 -16.25 20.14
C THR A 34 -1.59 -16.26 20.82
N GLN A 35 -2.61 -15.69 20.19
CA GLN A 35 -3.98 -15.67 20.74
C GLN A 35 -4.54 -17.07 20.93
N VAL A 36 -4.33 -17.96 19.98
CA VAL A 36 -4.80 -19.37 20.09
C VAL A 36 -4.11 -20.08 21.24
N ALA A 37 -2.82 -19.80 21.47
CA ALA A 37 -2.03 -20.45 22.53
C ALA A 37 -2.32 -19.91 23.93
N GLN A 38 -2.75 -18.64 24.05
CA GLN A 38 -2.86 -17.92 25.31
C GLN A 38 -4.28 -17.56 25.73
N ASN A 39 -5.29 -18.23 25.21
CA ASN A 39 -6.68 -17.86 25.49
C ASN A 39 -7.30 -18.64 26.66
N PRO A 40 -7.09 -18.22 27.94
CA PRO A 40 -7.87 -18.76 29.04
C PRO A 40 -9.25 -18.10 29.05
N VAL A 41 -10.21 -18.75 28.39
CA VAL A 41 -11.57 -18.21 28.27
C VAL A 41 -12.25 -18.12 29.63
N ASP A 42 -11.87 -18.98 30.57
CA ASP A 42 -12.57 -19.19 31.85
C ASP A 42 -11.79 -18.74 33.09
N GLY A 43 -10.72 -17.93 32.92
CA GLY A 43 -9.90 -17.47 34.03
C GLY A 43 -8.93 -18.53 34.56
N VAL A 44 -8.40 -18.29 35.76
CA VAL A 44 -7.43 -19.21 36.39
C VAL A 44 -8.19 -20.19 37.29
N PRO A 45 -8.09 -21.53 37.02
CA PRO A 45 -8.76 -22.51 37.82
C PRO A 45 -8.39 -22.41 39.30
N GLY A 46 -9.41 -22.46 40.18
CA GLY A 46 -9.21 -22.45 41.63
C GLY A 46 -8.97 -21.04 42.23
N TRP A 47 -8.84 -20.00 41.43
CA TRP A 47 -8.74 -18.63 41.93
C TRP A 47 -10.10 -17.96 41.86
N ILE A 48 -10.62 -17.57 43.05
CA ILE A 48 -11.94 -16.96 43.19
C ILE A 48 -11.81 -15.67 44.00
N GLY A 49 -12.82 -14.81 43.87
CA GLY A 49 -12.92 -13.57 44.59
C GLY A 49 -12.84 -12.35 43.68
N GLU A 50 -12.92 -11.18 44.30
CA GLU A 50 -13.02 -9.90 43.58
C GLU A 50 -11.77 -9.62 42.68
N ALA A 51 -10.58 -9.95 43.20
CA ALA A 51 -9.35 -9.78 42.46
C ALA A 51 -9.28 -10.74 41.27
N ALA A 52 -9.75 -11.98 41.44
CA ALA A 52 -9.81 -12.94 40.35
C ALA A 52 -10.78 -12.51 39.24
N ASP A 53 -11.94 -11.96 39.64
CA ASP A 53 -12.93 -11.46 38.67
C ASP A 53 -12.39 -10.25 37.90
N ALA A 54 -11.70 -9.34 38.59
CA ALA A 54 -11.06 -8.17 37.95
C ALA A 54 -9.96 -8.59 36.96
N TYR A 55 -9.13 -9.58 37.32
CA TYR A 55 -8.12 -10.15 36.44
C TYR A 55 -8.73 -10.75 35.21
N THR A 56 -9.74 -11.63 35.38
CA THR A 56 -10.44 -12.27 34.26
C THR A 56 -11.06 -11.25 33.31
N SER A 57 -11.72 -10.23 33.86
CA SER A 57 -12.30 -9.15 33.06
C SER A 57 -11.23 -8.40 32.25
N SER A 58 -10.08 -8.09 32.88
CA SER A 58 -8.96 -7.40 32.21
C SER A 58 -8.36 -8.25 31.09
N ILE A 59 -8.18 -9.57 31.33
CA ILE A 59 -7.67 -10.50 30.31
C ILE A 59 -8.64 -10.65 29.14
N GLN A 60 -9.93 -10.69 29.41
CA GLN A 60 -10.95 -10.74 28.37
C GLN A 60 -10.94 -9.49 27.50
N LYS A 61 -10.81 -8.30 28.11
CA LYS A 61 -10.69 -7.03 27.39
C LYS A 61 -9.43 -6.98 26.55
N LEU A 62 -8.29 -7.37 27.12
CA LEU A 62 -7.03 -7.45 26.40
C LEU A 62 -7.13 -8.42 25.21
N GLY A 63 -7.72 -9.59 25.43
CA GLY A 63 -7.96 -10.57 24.38
C GLY A 63 -8.86 -10.06 23.26
N SER A 64 -9.90 -9.29 23.62
CA SER A 64 -10.79 -8.66 22.64
C SER A 64 -10.04 -7.64 21.78
N HIS A 65 -9.24 -6.77 22.42
CA HIS A 65 -8.42 -5.79 21.68
C HIS A 65 -7.38 -6.48 20.80
N THR A 66 -6.69 -7.49 21.33
CA THR A 66 -5.64 -8.22 20.60
C THR A 66 -6.22 -8.99 19.40
N ARG A 67 -7.44 -9.51 19.51
CA ARG A 67 -8.12 -10.19 18.40
C ARG A 67 -8.43 -9.28 17.21
N GLN A 68 -8.52 -7.98 17.43
CA GLN A 68 -8.74 -7.00 16.37
C GLN A 68 -7.46 -6.68 15.58
N LEU A 69 -6.28 -6.86 16.18
CA LEU A 69 -5.00 -6.50 15.57
C LEU A 69 -4.72 -7.23 14.24
N PRO A 70 -4.95 -8.56 14.12
CA PRO A 70 -4.72 -9.21 12.81
C PRO A 70 -5.55 -8.60 11.68
N GLY A 71 -6.81 -8.22 11.95
CA GLY A 71 -7.65 -7.55 10.98
C GLY A 71 -7.11 -6.17 10.59
N ILE A 72 -6.59 -5.42 11.55
CA ILE A 72 -5.97 -4.10 11.32
C ILE A 72 -4.73 -4.26 10.43
N PHE A 73 -3.85 -5.21 10.74
CA PHE A 73 -2.67 -5.48 9.92
C PHE A 73 -3.04 -5.99 8.52
N ALA A 74 -4.07 -6.84 8.42
CA ALA A 74 -4.56 -7.30 7.12
C ALA A 74 -5.10 -6.16 6.25
N SER A 75 -5.80 -5.20 6.87
CA SER A 75 -6.26 -3.99 6.17
C SER A 75 -5.09 -3.14 5.69
N ALA A 76 -4.04 -2.99 6.51
CA ALA A 76 -2.83 -2.27 6.13
C ALA A 76 -2.11 -2.97 4.96
N VAL A 77 -2.05 -4.30 4.96
CA VAL A 77 -1.50 -5.08 3.84
C VAL A 77 -2.27 -4.78 2.55
N GLY A 78 -3.60 -4.75 2.60
CA GLY A 78 -4.44 -4.39 1.45
C GLY A 78 -4.09 -3.01 0.89
N VAL A 79 -3.96 -2.01 1.74
CA VAL A 79 -3.57 -0.65 1.33
C VAL A 79 -2.18 -0.62 0.71
N LEU A 80 -1.21 -1.33 1.30
CA LEU A 80 0.15 -1.41 0.77
C LEU A 80 0.19 -2.11 -0.60
N ASN A 81 -0.58 -3.18 -0.77
CA ASN A 81 -0.68 -3.87 -2.06
C ASN A 81 -1.32 -2.99 -3.13
N ASP A 82 -2.34 -2.22 -2.78
CA ASP A 82 -2.97 -1.26 -3.69
C ASP A 82 -1.99 -0.17 -4.09
N TRP A 83 -1.20 0.32 -3.15
CA TRP A 83 -0.17 1.33 -3.42
C TRP A 83 0.92 0.76 -4.34
N SER A 84 1.42 -0.44 -4.07
CA SER A 84 2.39 -1.11 -4.93
C SER A 84 1.86 -1.26 -6.37
N ALA A 85 0.60 -1.67 -6.52
CA ALA A 85 -0.04 -1.78 -7.84
C ALA A 85 -0.14 -0.42 -8.53
N ALA A 86 -0.49 0.63 -7.79
CA ALA A 86 -0.58 1.99 -8.34
C ALA A 86 0.78 2.52 -8.80
N VAL A 87 1.84 2.30 -8.00
CA VAL A 87 3.21 2.67 -8.40
C VAL A 87 3.63 1.90 -9.65
N GLY A 88 3.35 0.60 -9.70
CA GLY A 88 3.61 -0.20 -10.88
C GLY A 88 2.92 0.33 -12.13
N ALA A 89 1.64 0.66 -12.03
CA ALA A 89 0.89 1.24 -13.14
C ALA A 89 1.44 2.60 -13.58
N MET A 90 1.85 3.45 -12.63
CA MET A 90 2.47 4.73 -12.94
C MET A 90 3.74 4.56 -13.76
N ILE A 91 4.59 3.62 -13.36
CA ILE A 91 5.90 3.42 -13.99
C ILE A 91 5.77 2.73 -15.35
N THR A 92 4.88 1.74 -15.47
CA THR A 92 4.82 0.89 -16.66
C THR A 92 3.81 1.35 -17.71
N VAL A 93 2.78 2.09 -17.32
CA VAL A 93 1.66 2.45 -18.21
C VAL A 93 1.42 3.95 -18.25
N ILE A 94 1.15 4.58 -17.11
CA ILE A 94 0.63 5.94 -17.07
C ILE A 94 1.68 6.96 -17.53
N VAL A 95 2.87 6.95 -16.93
CA VAL A 95 3.93 7.91 -17.27
C VAL A 95 4.47 7.67 -18.68
N PRO A 96 4.76 6.42 -19.11
CA PRO A 96 5.14 6.18 -20.50
C PRO A 96 4.08 6.60 -21.52
N ASP A 97 2.79 6.40 -21.23
CA ASP A 97 1.72 6.89 -22.11
C ASP A 97 1.72 8.42 -22.22
N LEU A 98 1.94 9.12 -21.10
CA LEU A 98 2.07 10.58 -21.10
C LEU A 98 3.28 11.04 -21.89
N TRP A 99 4.40 10.33 -21.83
CA TRP A 99 5.57 10.62 -22.67
C TRP A 99 5.22 10.52 -24.16
N ASP A 100 4.54 9.47 -24.55
CA ASP A 100 4.13 9.27 -25.95
C ASP A 100 3.20 10.39 -26.42
N ARG A 101 2.27 10.80 -25.58
CA ARG A 101 1.34 11.90 -25.86
C ARG A 101 2.09 13.24 -25.97
N TYR A 102 3.03 13.49 -25.10
CA TYR A 102 3.87 14.69 -25.15
C TYR A 102 4.69 14.71 -26.45
N ASP A 103 5.36 13.61 -26.76
CA ASP A 103 6.17 13.51 -27.96
C ASP A 103 5.33 13.69 -29.24
N GLN A 104 4.12 13.13 -29.26
CA GLN A 104 3.18 13.31 -30.37
C GLN A 104 2.74 14.77 -30.51
N ALA A 105 2.38 15.41 -29.40
CA ALA A 105 1.97 16.80 -29.39
C ALA A 105 3.12 17.72 -29.85
N ASP A 106 4.36 17.42 -29.43
CA ASP A 106 5.55 18.17 -29.85
C ASP A 106 5.78 18.01 -31.36
N ARG A 107 5.65 16.81 -31.91
CA ARG A 107 5.75 16.58 -33.37
C ARG A 107 4.67 17.32 -34.13
N ASP A 108 3.42 17.27 -33.65
CA ASP A 108 2.28 17.92 -34.29
C ASP A 108 2.49 19.45 -34.30
N TYR A 109 2.98 20.02 -33.21
CA TYR A 109 3.29 21.43 -33.11
C TYR A 109 4.38 21.83 -34.12
N LYS A 110 5.48 21.09 -34.16
CA LYS A 110 6.59 21.33 -35.10
C LYS A 110 6.15 21.21 -36.56
N ASN A 111 5.34 20.21 -36.85
CA ASN A 111 4.78 20.03 -38.18
C ASN A 111 3.84 21.16 -38.59
N GLY A 112 3.03 21.66 -37.63
CA GLY A 112 2.16 22.80 -37.84
C GLY A 112 2.95 24.09 -38.12
N ILE A 113 4.02 24.34 -37.37
CA ILE A 113 4.91 25.49 -37.58
C ILE A 113 5.58 25.37 -38.96
N ALA A 114 6.10 24.21 -39.34
CA ALA A 114 6.72 23.99 -40.64
C ALA A 114 5.76 24.26 -41.79
N ALA A 115 4.50 23.80 -41.66
CA ALA A 115 3.46 24.03 -42.65
C ALA A 115 3.12 25.51 -42.79
N LEU A 116 3.05 26.24 -41.67
CA LEU A 116 2.80 27.68 -41.68
C LEU A 116 3.95 28.45 -42.32
N GLN A 117 5.19 28.11 -42.00
CA GLN A 117 6.39 28.73 -42.62
C GLN A 117 6.39 28.50 -44.13
N TRP A 118 6.08 27.29 -44.57
CA TRP A 118 5.99 26.99 -46.00
C TRP A 118 4.94 27.84 -46.70
N THR A 119 3.79 28.07 -46.02
CA THR A 119 2.74 28.94 -46.55
C THR A 119 3.19 30.39 -46.65
N TYR A 120 3.96 30.89 -45.68
CA TYR A 120 4.47 32.26 -45.68
C TYR A 120 5.60 32.49 -46.65
N ASP A 121 6.37 31.46 -46.97
CA ASP A 121 7.51 31.58 -47.89
C ASP A 121 7.05 31.62 -49.38
N TYR A 122 5.77 31.39 -49.61
CA TYR A 122 5.14 31.50 -50.90
C TYR A 122 4.20 32.69 -50.96
#